data_83aa0d11f71531dd41771fdd539db6a2
#
_entry.id   83aa0d11f71531dd41771fdd539db6a2
#
_cell.length_a   1.000
_cell.length_b   1.000
_cell.length_c   1.000
_cell.angle_alpha   90.00
_cell.angle_beta   90.00
_cell.angle_gamma   90.00
#
_symmetry.space_group_name_H-M   'P 1'
#
loop_
_entity.id
_entity.type
_entity.pdbx_description
1 polymer ?
#
loop_
_entity_poly.entity_id
_entity_poly.type
_entity_poly.pdbx_seq_one_letter_code
_entity_poly.pdbx_strand_id
1 'polypeptide(L)'
;MIRRFIAVAAAALLVGNAAAQDAKLKIATVDMQQLFKEYFKTNEAQQQINVERARIQKDNNEKLTAIRQIESDMQALKTQTEDPSLSDQKKAQVYKDHQAKYQEGIQLDKERREYLSRKNQALNEKMVQRMRGILEEIRKLVEERAKGENFDYVFDKSGMSTSQVPFLLYTKDATDITAALLKDLNKDAPADAKVAPAPAPEIPASDSDAEPAPGPAPVKPAPAPKSGTPKAK
;
A
#
# COMPACT_ATOMS: atom_id res chain seq x y z
N MET A 1 67.35 -60.59 21.22
CA MET A 1 66.68 -59.28 21.46
C MET A 1 65.90 -58.73 20.28
N ILE A 2 65.32 -59.55 19.42
CA ILE A 2 64.63 -59.12 18.18
C ILE A 2 63.12 -59.37 18.23
N ARG A 3 62.60 -60.02 19.33
CA ARG A 3 61.18 -60.39 19.43
C ARG A 3 60.28 -59.33 20.10
N ARG A 4 60.79 -58.16 20.53
CA ARG A 4 60.05 -57.16 21.28
C ARG A 4 59.67 -55.93 20.44
N PHE A 5 60.10 -55.82 19.18
CA PHE A 5 59.83 -54.68 18.31
C PHE A 5 58.69 -54.91 17.32
N ILE A 6 58.10 -56.08 17.22
CA ILE A 6 56.99 -56.37 16.28
C ILE A 6 55.61 -56.11 16.91
N ALA A 7 55.51 -55.98 18.22
CA ALA A 7 54.21 -55.75 18.87
C ALA A 7 53.73 -54.31 18.94
N VAL A 8 54.56 -53.31 18.60
CA VAL A 8 54.17 -51.88 18.67
C VAL A 8 53.69 -51.35 17.29
N ALA A 9 53.97 -52.01 16.19
CA ALA A 9 53.58 -51.58 14.84
C ALA A 9 52.11 -51.97 14.47
N ALA A 10 51.48 -52.90 15.20
CA ALA A 10 50.12 -53.37 14.89
C ALA A 10 49.01 -52.55 15.57
N ALA A 11 49.32 -51.65 16.53
CA ALA A 11 48.34 -50.84 17.25
C ALA A 11 48.07 -49.48 16.59
N ALA A 12 48.78 -49.08 15.53
CA ALA A 12 48.65 -47.77 14.90
C ALA A 12 47.72 -47.74 13.66
N LEU A 13 47.07 -48.85 13.28
CA LEU A 13 46.20 -48.97 12.11
C LEU A 13 44.69 -49.04 12.43
N LEU A 14 44.28 -48.80 13.68
CA LEU A 14 42.89 -48.83 14.09
C LEU A 14 42.26 -47.43 14.36
N VAL A 15 42.95 -46.38 13.99
CA VAL A 15 42.41 -44.99 14.10
C VAL A 15 42.19 -44.44 12.71
N GLY A 16 41.02 -44.69 12.13
CA GLY A 16 40.78 -44.06 10.84
C GLY A 16 39.49 -44.41 10.13
N ASN A 17 38.49 -44.99 10.74
CA ASN A 17 37.14 -44.97 10.25
C ASN A 17 36.27 -44.14 11.18
N ALA A 18 36.56 -42.84 11.34
CA ALA A 18 35.51 -41.86 11.58
C ALA A 18 34.67 -41.89 10.32
N ALA A 19 33.66 -42.73 10.27
CA ALA A 19 32.59 -42.62 9.32
C ALA A 19 32.12 -41.18 9.42
N ALA A 20 32.43 -40.37 8.40
CA ALA A 20 31.70 -39.14 8.15
C ALA A 20 30.24 -39.60 8.01
N GLN A 21 29.51 -39.58 9.12
CA GLN A 21 28.06 -39.67 9.07
C GLN A 21 27.67 -38.53 8.13
N ASP A 22 27.23 -38.86 6.91
CA ASP A 22 26.53 -37.92 6.05
C ASP A 22 25.39 -37.37 6.87
N ALA A 23 25.63 -36.30 7.58
CA ALA A 23 24.60 -35.59 8.31
C ALA A 23 23.57 -35.16 7.28
N LYS A 24 22.50 -35.94 7.18
CA LYS A 24 21.40 -35.63 6.24
C LYS A 24 20.86 -34.27 6.63
N LEU A 25 20.99 -33.29 5.75
CA LEU A 25 20.48 -31.95 5.95
C LEU A 25 18.98 -32.01 6.28
N LYS A 26 18.59 -31.37 7.36
CA LYS A 26 17.20 -31.27 7.79
C LYS A 26 16.57 -30.00 7.20
N ILE A 27 15.73 -30.17 6.19
CA ILE A 27 15.14 -29.09 5.41
C ILE A 27 13.66 -28.99 5.75
N ALA A 28 13.20 -27.74 5.97
CA ALA A 28 11.78 -27.42 6.05
C ALA A 28 11.33 -26.51 4.92
N THR A 29 10.03 -26.50 4.66
CA THR A 29 9.35 -25.52 3.79
C THR A 29 8.29 -24.78 4.57
N VAL A 30 8.03 -23.55 4.14
CA VAL A 30 6.99 -22.68 4.69
C VAL A 30 6.30 -21.94 3.54
N ASP A 31 5.02 -21.70 3.67
CA ASP A 31 4.26 -20.84 2.78
C ASP A 31 4.08 -19.46 3.43
N MET A 32 5.00 -18.54 3.12
CA MET A 32 4.98 -17.20 3.70
C MET A 32 3.75 -16.41 3.29
N GLN A 33 3.23 -16.63 2.07
CA GLN A 33 2.02 -15.96 1.59
C GLN A 33 0.79 -16.44 2.37
N GLN A 34 0.69 -17.74 2.62
CA GLN A 34 -0.39 -18.31 3.43
C GLN A 34 -0.32 -17.80 4.87
N LEU A 35 0.85 -17.82 5.50
CA LEU A 35 1.04 -17.31 6.87
C LEU A 35 0.60 -15.84 6.97
N PHE A 36 1.05 -15.00 6.03
CA PHE A 36 0.67 -13.60 6.00
C PHE A 36 -0.84 -13.40 5.81
N LYS A 37 -1.45 -14.13 4.87
CA LYS A 37 -2.88 -14.02 4.56
C LYS A 37 -3.78 -14.47 5.72
N GLU A 38 -3.39 -15.53 6.42
CA GLU A 38 -4.20 -16.17 7.46
C GLU A 38 -3.83 -15.73 8.89
N TYR A 39 -2.84 -14.86 9.04
CA TYR A 39 -2.50 -14.27 10.33
C TYR A 39 -3.56 -13.24 10.74
N PHE A 40 -4.11 -13.38 11.96
CA PHE A 40 -5.19 -12.47 12.42
C PHE A 40 -4.79 -11.00 12.42
N LYS A 41 -3.53 -10.65 12.72
CA LYS A 41 -3.04 -9.27 12.70
C LYS A 41 -3.04 -8.66 11.28
N THR A 42 -2.93 -9.48 10.23
CA THR A 42 -3.06 -9.00 8.85
C THR A 42 -4.49 -8.54 8.58
N ASN A 43 -5.47 -9.34 9.01
CA ASN A 43 -6.88 -8.98 8.88
C ASN A 43 -7.22 -7.73 9.69
N GLU A 44 -6.73 -7.64 10.93
CA GLU A 44 -6.90 -6.47 11.79
C GLU A 44 -6.28 -5.20 11.16
N ALA A 45 -5.04 -5.31 10.64
CA ALA A 45 -4.39 -4.21 9.95
C ALA A 45 -5.18 -3.76 8.71
N GLN A 46 -5.70 -4.72 7.92
CA GLN A 46 -6.52 -4.42 6.75
C GLN A 46 -7.83 -3.70 7.14
N GLN A 47 -8.49 -4.15 8.20
CA GLN A 47 -9.69 -3.48 8.71
C GLN A 47 -9.41 -2.03 9.13
N GLN A 48 -8.31 -1.80 9.87
CA GLN A 48 -7.90 -0.45 10.28
C GLN A 48 -7.63 0.45 9.07
N ILE A 49 -6.97 -0.04 8.02
CA ILE A 49 -6.74 0.69 6.77
C ILE A 49 -8.06 1.02 6.07
N ASN A 50 -9.01 0.07 6.03
CA ASN A 50 -10.31 0.27 5.41
C ASN A 50 -11.15 1.33 6.16
N VAL A 51 -11.12 1.31 7.48
CA VAL A 51 -11.80 2.34 8.30
C VAL A 51 -11.20 3.73 8.03
N GLU A 52 -9.87 3.85 7.99
CA GLU A 52 -9.21 5.13 7.70
C GLU A 52 -9.51 5.62 6.28
N ARG A 53 -9.52 4.71 5.29
CA ARG A 53 -9.92 5.03 3.91
C ARG A 53 -11.37 5.55 3.84
N ALA A 54 -12.29 4.90 4.53
CA ALA A 54 -13.68 5.34 4.60
C ALA A 54 -13.82 6.73 5.23
N ARG A 55 -13.02 7.02 6.26
CA ARG A 55 -12.98 8.35 6.89
C ARG A 55 -12.48 9.43 5.92
N ILE A 56 -11.37 9.15 5.21
CA ILE A 56 -10.83 10.08 4.20
C ILE A 56 -11.89 10.35 3.12
N GLN A 57 -12.60 9.32 2.68
CA GLN A 57 -13.65 9.47 1.68
C GLN A 57 -14.83 10.29 2.20
N LYS A 58 -15.24 10.09 3.46
CA LYS A 58 -16.28 10.90 4.09
C LYS A 58 -15.88 12.38 4.13
N ASP A 59 -14.68 12.68 4.63
CA ASP A 59 -14.18 14.05 4.72
C ASP A 59 -14.07 14.71 3.32
N ASN A 60 -13.68 13.95 2.29
CA ASN A 60 -13.68 14.42 0.91
C ASN A 60 -15.10 14.77 0.41
N ASN A 61 -16.09 13.93 0.71
CA ASN A 61 -17.48 14.16 0.31
C ASN A 61 -18.07 15.39 1.00
N GLU A 62 -17.72 15.63 2.27
CA GLU A 62 -18.14 16.84 3.00
C GLU A 62 -17.56 18.10 2.33
N LYS A 63 -16.27 18.08 1.96
CA LYS A 63 -15.64 19.19 1.23
C LYS A 63 -16.24 19.41 -0.15
N LEU A 64 -16.55 18.34 -0.89
CA LEU A 64 -17.25 18.42 -2.18
C LEU A 64 -18.65 19.01 -2.04
N THR A 65 -19.37 18.68 -0.97
CA THR A 65 -20.70 19.28 -0.70
C THR A 65 -20.58 20.78 -0.44
N ALA A 66 -19.58 21.22 0.32
CA ALA A 66 -19.32 22.64 0.55
C ALA A 66 -18.97 23.38 -0.76
N ILE A 67 -18.17 22.78 -1.63
CA ILE A 67 -17.84 23.35 -2.96
C ILE A 67 -19.10 23.50 -3.81
N ARG A 68 -19.97 22.49 -3.86
CA ARG A 68 -21.24 22.55 -4.59
C ARG A 68 -22.17 23.65 -4.07
N GLN A 69 -22.16 23.88 -2.73
CA GLN A 69 -22.92 24.97 -2.15
C GLN A 69 -22.40 26.33 -2.62
N ILE A 70 -21.07 26.51 -2.66
CA ILE A 70 -20.46 27.75 -3.18
C ILE A 70 -20.80 27.93 -4.66
N GLU A 71 -20.79 26.88 -5.46
CA GLU A 71 -21.19 26.93 -6.88
C GLU A 71 -22.67 27.38 -7.04
N SER A 72 -23.56 26.86 -6.20
CA SER A 72 -24.97 27.26 -6.16
C SER A 72 -25.15 28.72 -5.75
N ASP A 73 -24.40 29.17 -4.72
CA ASP A 73 -24.43 30.56 -4.25
C ASP A 73 -23.94 31.50 -5.38
N MET A 74 -22.87 31.14 -6.08
CA MET A 74 -22.33 31.89 -7.24
C MET A 74 -23.37 32.01 -8.36
N GLN A 75 -24.07 30.92 -8.68
CA GLN A 75 -25.13 30.95 -9.68
C GLN A 75 -26.28 31.87 -9.28
N ALA A 76 -26.69 31.86 -8.01
CA ALA A 76 -27.70 32.75 -7.47
C ALA A 76 -27.27 34.24 -7.55
N LEU A 77 -26.03 34.54 -7.18
CA LEU A 77 -25.47 35.90 -7.30
C LEU A 77 -25.38 36.36 -8.75
N LYS A 78 -25.00 35.46 -9.67
CA LYS A 78 -25.00 35.77 -11.11
C LYS A 78 -26.38 36.16 -11.61
N THR A 79 -27.42 35.40 -11.27
CA THR A 79 -28.80 35.70 -11.62
C THR A 79 -29.24 37.07 -11.06
N GLN A 80 -28.80 37.40 -9.83
CA GLN A 80 -29.11 38.74 -9.26
C GLN A 80 -28.44 39.87 -10.04
N THR A 81 -27.25 39.72 -10.60
CA THR A 81 -26.60 40.77 -11.41
C THR A 81 -27.36 41.07 -12.70
N GLU A 82 -28.12 40.10 -13.21
CA GLU A 82 -28.91 40.23 -14.45
C GLU A 82 -30.28 40.88 -14.20
N ASP A 83 -30.69 41.12 -12.93
CA ASP A 83 -31.95 41.77 -12.59
C ASP A 83 -31.91 43.27 -12.95
N PRO A 84 -32.76 43.72 -13.91
CA PRO A 84 -32.80 45.11 -14.31
C PRO A 84 -33.33 46.07 -13.23
N SER A 85 -34.02 45.58 -12.21
CA SER A 85 -34.56 46.39 -11.12
C SER A 85 -33.53 46.78 -10.04
N LEU A 86 -32.34 46.18 -10.06
CA LEU A 86 -31.29 46.46 -9.08
C LEU A 86 -30.57 47.78 -9.43
N SER A 87 -30.35 48.61 -8.39
CA SER A 87 -29.51 49.81 -8.54
C SER A 87 -28.04 49.45 -8.81
N ASP A 88 -27.31 50.33 -9.48
CA ASP A 88 -25.90 50.15 -9.83
C ASP A 88 -25.04 49.88 -8.61
N GLN A 89 -25.33 50.51 -7.46
CA GLN A 89 -24.63 50.26 -6.22
C GLN A 89 -24.83 48.83 -5.71
N LYS A 90 -26.07 48.31 -5.79
CA LYS A 90 -26.36 46.92 -5.43
C LYS A 90 -25.72 45.92 -6.37
N LYS A 91 -25.75 46.21 -7.70
CA LYS A 91 -25.06 45.38 -8.71
C LYS A 91 -23.56 45.28 -8.41
N ALA A 92 -22.92 46.41 -8.09
CA ALA A 92 -21.49 46.42 -7.71
C ALA A 92 -21.19 45.58 -6.45
N GLN A 93 -22.10 45.58 -5.45
CA GLN A 93 -21.95 44.73 -4.28
C GLN A 93 -22.10 43.26 -4.64
N VAL A 94 -23.14 42.86 -5.34
CA VAL A 94 -23.36 41.47 -5.78
C VAL A 94 -22.17 40.97 -6.62
N TYR A 95 -21.58 41.81 -7.45
CA TYR A 95 -20.37 41.44 -8.20
C TYR A 95 -19.19 41.17 -7.27
N LYS A 96 -18.99 41.98 -6.23
CA LYS A 96 -17.91 41.72 -5.20
C LYS A 96 -18.16 40.42 -4.46
N ASP A 97 -19.41 40.16 -4.07
CA ASP A 97 -19.78 38.95 -3.36
C ASP A 97 -19.57 37.71 -4.24
N HIS A 98 -19.92 37.78 -5.53
CA HIS A 98 -19.61 36.73 -6.49
C HIS A 98 -18.10 36.47 -6.62
N GLN A 99 -17.29 37.52 -6.71
CA GLN A 99 -15.82 37.40 -6.76
C GLN A 99 -15.27 36.76 -5.49
N ALA A 100 -15.79 37.15 -4.31
CA ALA A 100 -15.38 36.55 -3.04
C ALA A 100 -15.70 35.04 -2.98
N LYS A 101 -16.92 34.66 -3.40
CA LYS A 101 -17.34 33.26 -3.47
C LYS A 101 -16.51 32.46 -4.47
N TYR A 102 -16.16 33.05 -5.60
CA TYR A 102 -15.27 32.39 -6.57
C TYR A 102 -13.90 32.08 -5.97
N GLN A 103 -13.29 33.04 -5.26
CA GLN A 103 -12.00 32.81 -4.59
C GLN A 103 -12.11 31.77 -3.46
N GLU A 104 -13.20 31.81 -2.69
CA GLU A 104 -13.50 30.81 -1.66
C GLU A 104 -13.58 29.39 -2.25
N GLY A 105 -14.27 29.23 -3.39
CA GLY A 105 -14.42 27.96 -4.08
C GLY A 105 -13.08 27.39 -4.57
N ILE A 106 -12.25 28.23 -5.21
CA ILE A 106 -10.89 27.85 -5.65
C ILE A 106 -10.04 27.41 -4.47
N GLN A 107 -10.05 28.18 -3.39
CA GLN A 107 -9.25 27.89 -2.21
C GLN A 107 -9.69 26.56 -1.57
N LEU A 108 -10.99 26.35 -1.41
CA LEU A 108 -11.53 25.12 -0.83
C LEU A 108 -11.22 23.88 -1.67
N ASP A 109 -11.30 23.99 -3.01
CA ASP A 109 -10.94 22.86 -3.88
C ASP A 109 -9.43 22.57 -3.85
N LYS A 110 -8.59 23.59 -3.77
CA LYS A 110 -7.16 23.42 -3.56
C LYS A 110 -6.87 22.68 -2.24
N GLU A 111 -7.48 23.13 -1.15
CA GLU A 111 -7.35 22.49 0.17
C GLU A 111 -7.83 21.04 0.17
N ARG A 112 -8.93 20.75 -0.52
CA ARG A 112 -9.45 19.39 -0.69
C ARG A 112 -8.44 18.49 -1.40
N ARG A 113 -7.87 18.93 -2.52
CA ARG A 113 -6.85 18.17 -3.28
C ARG A 113 -5.60 17.92 -2.45
N GLU A 114 -5.10 18.95 -1.78
CA GLU A 114 -3.94 18.81 -0.89
C GLU A 114 -4.22 17.87 0.29
N TYR A 115 -5.41 17.95 0.87
CA TYR A 115 -5.86 17.05 1.94
C TYR A 115 -5.84 15.60 1.45
N LEU A 116 -6.44 15.29 0.29
CA LEU A 116 -6.47 13.94 -0.28
C LEU A 116 -5.06 13.41 -0.56
N SER A 117 -4.21 14.22 -1.18
CA SER A 117 -2.83 13.84 -1.48
C SER A 117 -2.08 13.46 -0.21
N ARG A 118 -2.08 14.33 0.81
CA ARG A 118 -1.41 14.06 2.09
C ARG A 118 -1.97 12.83 2.80
N LYS A 119 -3.30 12.67 2.83
CA LYS A 119 -3.95 11.55 3.53
C LYS A 119 -3.71 10.23 2.84
N ASN A 120 -3.79 10.17 1.51
CA ASN A 120 -3.50 8.95 0.75
C ASN A 120 -2.03 8.54 0.88
N GLN A 121 -1.11 9.50 0.82
CA GLN A 121 0.31 9.22 1.06
C GLN A 121 0.54 8.64 2.46
N ALA A 122 0.03 9.29 3.50
CA ALA A 122 0.16 8.82 4.87
C ALA A 122 -0.48 7.43 5.08
N LEU A 123 -1.61 7.16 4.43
CA LEU A 123 -2.26 5.86 4.48
C LEU A 123 -1.41 4.77 3.82
N ASN A 124 -0.81 5.05 2.67
CA ASN A 124 0.09 4.13 1.98
C ASN A 124 1.35 3.84 2.82
N GLU A 125 1.97 4.87 3.39
CA GLU A 125 3.12 4.70 4.29
C GLU A 125 2.76 3.83 5.50
N LYS A 126 1.61 4.09 6.12
CA LYS A 126 1.10 3.30 7.25
C LYS A 126 0.85 1.84 6.85
N MET A 127 0.26 1.60 5.67
CA MET A 127 0.04 0.25 5.14
C MET A 127 1.37 -0.49 4.95
N VAL A 128 2.35 0.12 4.29
CA VAL A 128 3.67 -0.48 4.05
C VAL A 128 4.39 -0.80 5.37
N GLN A 129 4.34 0.11 6.34
CA GLN A 129 4.95 -0.12 7.65
C GLN A 129 4.28 -1.28 8.40
N ARG A 130 2.95 -1.36 8.37
CA ARG A 130 2.20 -2.47 8.99
C ARG A 130 2.52 -3.81 8.35
N MET A 131 2.50 -3.88 7.02
CA MET A 131 2.86 -5.10 6.28
C MET A 131 4.28 -5.56 6.61
N ARG A 132 5.24 -4.63 6.62
CA ARG A 132 6.63 -4.94 6.99
C ARG A 132 6.75 -5.47 8.42
N GLY A 133 6.06 -4.87 9.38
CA GLY A 133 6.04 -5.33 10.77
C GLY A 133 5.48 -6.75 10.91
N ILE A 134 4.37 -7.04 10.23
CA ILE A 134 3.74 -8.37 10.24
C ILE A 134 4.67 -9.42 9.61
N LEU A 135 5.28 -9.13 8.47
CA LEU A 135 6.23 -10.05 7.82
C LEU A 135 7.45 -10.31 8.69
N GLU A 136 7.93 -9.32 9.44
CA GLU A 136 9.05 -9.48 10.37
C GLU A 136 8.67 -10.34 11.56
N GLU A 137 7.44 -10.23 12.11
CA GLU A 137 6.95 -11.11 13.16
C GLU A 137 6.88 -12.56 12.67
N ILE A 138 6.33 -12.77 11.47
CA ILE A 138 6.26 -14.11 10.87
C ILE A 138 7.67 -14.68 10.68
N ARG A 139 8.60 -13.89 10.12
CA ARG A 139 9.99 -14.30 9.89
C ARG A 139 10.68 -14.73 11.19
N LYS A 140 10.50 -13.96 12.27
CA LYS A 140 11.06 -14.31 13.58
C LYS A 140 10.52 -15.63 14.09
N LEU A 141 9.22 -15.87 13.98
CA LEU A 141 8.63 -17.12 14.41
C LEU A 141 9.13 -18.32 13.59
N VAL A 142 9.31 -18.14 12.26
CA VAL A 142 9.93 -19.16 11.39
C VAL A 142 11.36 -19.48 11.88
N GLU A 143 12.14 -18.45 12.19
CA GLU A 143 13.52 -18.60 12.65
C GLU A 143 13.59 -19.30 14.02
N GLU A 144 12.74 -18.91 14.97
CA GLU A 144 12.64 -19.55 16.29
C GLU A 144 12.27 -21.04 16.17
N ARG A 145 11.30 -21.35 15.32
CA ARG A 145 10.88 -22.73 15.04
C ARG A 145 11.99 -23.53 14.38
N ALA A 146 12.67 -22.95 13.40
CA ALA A 146 13.79 -23.60 12.72
C ALA A 146 14.91 -23.97 13.70
N LYS A 147 15.27 -23.05 14.60
CA LYS A 147 16.27 -23.29 15.64
C LYS A 147 15.80 -24.36 16.65
N GLY A 148 14.55 -24.27 17.11
CA GLY A 148 13.99 -25.19 18.08
C GLY A 148 13.89 -26.64 17.57
N GLU A 149 13.62 -26.80 16.27
CA GLU A 149 13.50 -28.13 15.66
C GLU A 149 14.79 -28.58 14.93
N ASN A 150 15.88 -27.80 15.01
CA ASN A 150 17.19 -28.08 14.39
C ASN A 150 17.07 -28.31 12.87
N PHE A 151 16.35 -27.42 12.16
CA PHE A 151 16.40 -27.35 10.71
C PHE A 151 17.65 -26.61 10.27
N ASP A 152 18.34 -27.14 9.26
CA ASP A 152 19.49 -26.49 8.63
C ASP A 152 19.06 -25.39 7.66
N TYR A 153 17.93 -25.61 6.98
CA TYR A 153 17.34 -24.65 6.02
C TYR A 153 15.82 -24.63 6.12
N VAL A 154 15.25 -23.44 5.93
CA VAL A 154 13.81 -23.24 5.71
C VAL A 154 13.63 -22.45 4.41
N PHE A 155 12.90 -23.02 3.47
CA PHE A 155 12.62 -22.39 2.17
C PHE A 155 11.15 -21.94 2.09
N ASP A 156 10.95 -20.73 1.57
CA ASP A 156 9.61 -20.25 1.22
C ASP A 156 9.14 -20.90 -0.09
N LYS A 157 8.11 -21.74 0.00
CA LYS A 157 7.51 -22.41 -1.16
C LYS A 157 6.53 -21.53 -1.92
N SER A 158 6.09 -20.39 -1.33
CA SER A 158 5.20 -19.44 -1.98
C SER A 158 5.92 -18.43 -2.88
N GLY A 159 7.28 -18.35 -2.77
CA GLY A 159 8.09 -17.42 -3.53
C GLY A 159 8.02 -17.69 -5.03
N MET A 160 7.77 -16.62 -5.81
CA MET A 160 7.73 -16.68 -7.28
C MET A 160 8.78 -15.76 -7.90
N SER A 161 9.30 -16.18 -9.06
CA SER A 161 10.16 -15.35 -9.89
C SER A 161 9.35 -14.22 -10.56
N THR A 162 10.03 -13.27 -11.18
CA THR A 162 9.41 -12.22 -12.01
C THR A 162 8.57 -12.77 -13.16
N SER A 163 8.86 -14.00 -13.61
CA SER A 163 8.10 -14.74 -14.63
C SER A 163 6.97 -15.58 -14.02
N GLN A 164 6.65 -15.39 -12.75
CA GLN A 164 5.61 -16.13 -11.99
C GLN A 164 5.84 -17.66 -11.94
N VAL A 165 7.08 -18.07 -12.01
CA VAL A 165 7.49 -19.47 -11.81
C VAL A 165 7.91 -19.64 -10.34
N PRO A 166 7.42 -20.66 -9.60
CA PRO A 166 7.85 -20.93 -8.23
C PRO A 166 9.36 -21.13 -8.15
N PHE A 167 10.01 -20.54 -7.11
CA PHE A 167 11.43 -20.78 -6.87
C PHE A 167 11.69 -22.22 -6.43
N LEU A 168 10.77 -22.82 -5.68
CA LEU A 168 10.85 -24.17 -5.18
C LEU A 168 9.91 -25.07 -5.98
N LEU A 169 10.47 -25.82 -6.95
CA LEU A 169 9.69 -26.65 -7.86
C LEU A 169 9.40 -28.05 -7.31
N TYR A 170 10.31 -28.62 -6.48
CA TYR A 170 10.18 -29.95 -5.94
C TYR A 170 11.00 -30.11 -4.65
N THR A 171 10.40 -30.81 -3.68
CA THR A 171 11.09 -31.25 -2.46
C THR A 171 10.64 -32.67 -2.13
N LYS A 172 11.60 -33.56 -1.91
CA LYS A 172 11.29 -34.94 -1.59
C LYS A 172 11.05 -35.15 -0.08
N ASP A 173 11.96 -34.67 0.73
CA ASP A 173 12.05 -34.97 2.17
C ASP A 173 11.91 -33.70 3.06
N ALA A 174 11.44 -32.59 2.51
CA ALA A 174 11.26 -31.37 3.31
C ALA A 174 10.00 -31.45 4.16
N THR A 175 10.12 -31.06 5.42
CA THR A 175 8.99 -30.94 6.33
C THR A 175 8.27 -29.60 6.12
N ASP A 176 6.99 -29.63 5.81
CA ASP A 176 6.17 -28.40 5.74
C ASP A 176 5.75 -27.97 7.15
N ILE A 177 6.24 -26.81 7.59
CA ILE A 177 5.96 -26.26 8.92
C ILE A 177 4.87 -25.16 8.92
N THR A 178 4.23 -24.89 7.77
CA THR A 178 3.25 -23.81 7.61
C THR A 178 2.10 -23.91 8.59
N ALA A 179 1.45 -25.09 8.67
CA ALA A 179 0.27 -25.26 9.53
C ALA A 179 0.60 -25.11 11.03
N ALA A 180 1.79 -25.58 11.45
CA ALA A 180 2.23 -25.44 12.81
C ALA A 180 2.53 -23.97 13.17
N LEU A 181 3.20 -23.25 12.28
CA LEU A 181 3.46 -21.81 12.45
C LEU A 181 2.16 -21.00 12.47
N LEU A 182 1.20 -21.33 11.59
CA LEU A 182 -0.09 -20.65 11.56
C LEU A 182 -0.87 -20.81 12.87
N LYS A 183 -0.81 -21.99 13.47
CA LYS A 183 -1.38 -22.23 14.80
C LYS A 183 -0.72 -21.37 15.87
N ASP A 184 0.60 -21.26 15.84
CA ASP A 184 1.35 -20.44 16.81
C ASP A 184 1.08 -18.94 16.61
N LEU A 185 1.03 -18.46 15.37
CA LEU A 185 0.68 -17.08 15.04
C LEU A 185 -0.70 -16.68 15.55
N ASN A 186 -1.67 -17.58 15.45
CA ASN A 186 -3.06 -17.31 15.78
C ASN A 186 -3.48 -17.81 17.18
N LYS A 187 -2.53 -18.24 18.03
CA LYS A 187 -2.85 -18.72 19.39
C LYS A 187 -3.54 -17.69 20.27
N ASP A 188 -3.14 -16.41 20.10
CA ASP A 188 -3.66 -15.27 20.87
C ASP A 188 -4.73 -14.49 20.06
N ALA A 189 -5.24 -15.06 18.96
CA ALA A 189 -6.27 -14.41 18.15
C ALA A 189 -7.57 -14.25 18.96
N PRO A 190 -8.19 -13.05 18.93
CA PRO A 190 -9.51 -12.85 19.54
C PRO A 190 -10.55 -13.82 18.96
N ALA A 191 -11.55 -14.21 19.76
CA ALA A 191 -12.57 -15.18 19.34
C ALA A 191 -13.36 -14.76 18.09
N ASP A 192 -13.50 -13.49 17.87
CA ASP A 192 -14.19 -12.84 16.75
C ASP A 192 -13.27 -12.61 15.54
N ALA A 193 -11.95 -12.78 15.70
CA ALA A 193 -11.00 -12.71 14.59
C ALA A 193 -10.97 -13.99 13.73
N LYS A 194 -11.92 -14.92 13.91
CA LYS A 194 -12.10 -16.09 13.05
C LYS A 194 -12.59 -15.66 11.67
N VAL A 195 -11.65 -15.16 10.94
CA VAL A 195 -11.24 -15.38 9.57
C VAL A 195 -12.37 -15.45 8.53
N ALA A 196 -12.72 -14.29 7.98
CA ALA A 196 -12.89 -14.24 6.53
C ALA A 196 -11.48 -13.99 5.93
N PRO A 197 -11.01 -14.73 4.91
CA PRO A 197 -9.75 -14.44 4.26
C PRO A 197 -9.80 -13.01 3.73
N ALA A 198 -8.87 -12.16 4.19
CA ALA A 198 -8.77 -10.82 3.66
C ALA A 198 -8.55 -10.88 2.15
N PRO A 199 -9.29 -10.09 1.34
CA PRO A 199 -8.94 -9.93 -0.05
C PRO A 199 -7.48 -9.46 -0.10
N ALA A 200 -6.71 -10.03 -1.03
CA ALA A 200 -5.32 -9.63 -1.24
C ALA A 200 -5.25 -8.10 -1.30
N PRO A 201 -4.25 -7.46 -0.66
CA PRO A 201 -4.09 -6.02 -0.77
C PRO A 201 -3.89 -5.70 -2.24
N GLU A 202 -4.90 -5.11 -2.87
CA GLU A 202 -4.72 -4.44 -4.15
C GLU A 202 -3.76 -3.29 -3.86
N ILE A 203 -2.51 -3.46 -4.27
CA ILE A 203 -1.56 -2.34 -4.37
C ILE A 203 -2.24 -1.40 -5.36
N PRO A 204 -2.67 -0.20 -4.97
CA PRO A 204 -3.19 0.74 -5.95
C PRO A 204 -2.08 0.92 -6.99
N ALA A 205 -2.37 0.52 -8.22
CA ALA A 205 -1.54 0.89 -9.35
C ALA A 205 -1.35 2.40 -9.19
N SER A 206 -0.10 2.85 -9.19
CA SER A 206 0.21 4.27 -9.15
C SER A 206 -0.63 4.90 -10.25
N ASP A 207 -1.53 5.84 -9.90
CA ASP A 207 -2.29 6.65 -10.84
C ASP A 207 -1.32 7.50 -11.68
N SER A 208 -0.57 6.83 -12.54
CA SER A 208 0.19 7.48 -13.62
C SER A 208 -0.70 7.80 -14.83
N ASP A 209 -1.97 7.35 -14.81
CA ASP A 209 -2.96 7.62 -15.84
C ASP A 209 -4.14 8.46 -15.35
N ALA A 210 -3.90 9.38 -14.43
CA ALA A 210 -4.83 10.48 -14.22
C ALA A 210 -4.80 11.33 -15.50
N GLU A 211 -5.72 11.03 -16.40
CA GLU A 211 -6.05 11.86 -17.56
C GLU A 211 -6.18 13.32 -17.08
N PRO A 212 -5.38 14.26 -17.61
CA PRO A 212 -5.47 15.64 -17.18
C PRO A 212 -6.90 16.11 -17.45
N ALA A 213 -7.59 16.59 -16.41
CA ALA A 213 -8.90 17.21 -16.53
C ALA A 213 -8.89 18.18 -17.71
N PRO A 214 -9.94 18.21 -18.56
CA PRO A 214 -10.00 19.10 -19.72
C PRO A 214 -9.75 20.52 -19.23
N GLY A 215 -8.65 21.10 -19.69
CA GLY A 215 -8.30 22.49 -19.42
C GLY A 215 -9.43 23.40 -19.88
N PRO A 216 -9.58 24.60 -19.29
CA PRO A 216 -10.60 25.56 -19.70
C PRO A 216 -10.48 25.81 -21.20
N ALA A 217 -11.61 25.68 -21.89
CA ALA A 217 -11.70 25.89 -23.35
C ALA A 217 -10.99 27.20 -23.75
N PRO A 218 -10.22 27.22 -24.84
CA PRO A 218 -9.51 28.41 -25.27
C PRO A 218 -10.50 29.54 -25.53
N VAL A 219 -10.35 30.63 -24.80
CA VAL A 219 -11.09 31.86 -24.99
C VAL A 219 -10.74 32.36 -26.38
N LYS A 220 -11.74 32.40 -27.27
CA LYS A 220 -11.63 32.95 -28.63
C LYS A 220 -11.16 34.40 -28.51
N PRO A 221 -10.06 34.81 -29.14
CA PRO A 221 -9.62 36.20 -29.06
C PRO A 221 -10.67 37.12 -29.64
N ALA A 222 -10.95 38.23 -28.95
CA ALA A 222 -11.82 39.29 -29.40
C ALA A 222 -11.30 39.86 -30.72
N PRO A 223 -12.19 40.24 -31.67
CA PRO A 223 -11.77 40.85 -32.94
C PRO A 223 -11.07 42.19 -32.70
N ALA A 224 -9.89 42.36 -33.32
CA ALA A 224 -9.09 43.56 -33.25
C ALA A 224 -9.88 44.78 -33.79
N PRO A 225 -9.71 45.96 -33.18
CA PRO A 225 -10.33 47.17 -33.70
C PRO A 225 -9.77 47.53 -35.09
N LYS A 226 -10.68 47.78 -36.05
CA LYS A 226 -10.32 48.20 -37.39
C LYS A 226 -9.61 49.56 -37.33
N SER A 227 -8.34 49.57 -37.73
CA SER A 227 -7.57 50.78 -37.92
C SER A 227 -8.15 51.56 -39.09
N GLY A 228 -8.76 52.69 -38.77
CA GLY A 228 -9.18 53.67 -39.76
C GLY A 228 -7.96 54.33 -40.40
N THR A 229 -7.85 54.24 -41.73
CA THR A 229 -6.85 54.93 -42.54
C THR A 229 -7.19 56.44 -42.63
N PRO A 230 -6.27 57.34 -42.30
CA PRO A 230 -6.52 58.76 -42.58
C PRO A 230 -6.38 59.04 -44.08
N LYS A 231 -7.44 59.65 -44.71
CA LYS A 231 -7.36 60.22 -46.03
C LYS A 231 -6.49 61.46 -45.98
N ALA A 232 -5.44 61.44 -46.78
CA ALA A 232 -4.66 62.63 -47.09
C ALA A 232 -5.48 63.59 -47.99
N LYS A 233 -5.36 64.89 -47.70
CA LYS A 233 -5.58 66.00 -48.60
C LYS A 233 -4.32 66.84 -48.68
#